data_a968ebc4f8b0b417f5be2187e67e39aa
#
_entry.id   a968ebc4f8b0b417f5be2187e67e39aa
#
_cell.length_a   1.000
_cell.length_b   1.000
_cell.length_c   1.000
_cell.angle_alpha   90.00
_cell.angle_beta   90.00
_cell.angle_gamma   90.00
#
_symmetry.space_group_name_H-M   'P 1'
#
loop_
_entity.id
_entity.type
_entity.pdbx_description
1 polymer ?
#
loop_
_entity_poly.entity_id
_entity_poly.type
_entity_poly.pdbx_seq_one_letter_code
_entity_poly.pdbx_strand_id
1 'polypeptide(L)'
;MSETDSALPRGVSLRNGFAAGTLTFVLGYLVTYVWQSGTIRDSLQGYNAVIEFFGGDPIPAWQAVGWLFYNAHFVAVTYPTFGGGSVSMNLIADGNAPTLLYVVPPVLLVVAGFALARSAGVRDFDSGAIAGASVVVGYLVFAVLGLVAFRYTAGGSTMHPEYSVGVLLAGLFYPVVFGGIGGAIGATTAT
;
A
#
# COMPACT_ATOMS: atom_id res chain seq x y z
N MET A 1 -34.65 -0.98 25.95
CA MET A 1 -33.21 -1.11 25.80
C MET A 1 -32.98 -1.31 24.32
N SER A 2 -32.53 -0.26 23.62
CA SER A 2 -32.28 -0.28 22.20
C SER A 2 -31.06 -1.18 21.93
N GLU A 3 -31.25 -2.31 21.25
CA GLU A 3 -30.17 -3.01 20.58
C GLU A 3 -29.61 -2.02 19.54
N THR A 4 -28.48 -1.43 19.85
CA THR A 4 -27.66 -0.79 18.85
C THR A 4 -27.20 -1.92 17.95
N ASP A 5 -27.89 -2.06 16.83
CA ASP A 5 -27.54 -2.95 15.73
C ASP A 5 -26.06 -2.73 15.42
N SER A 6 -25.23 -3.69 15.77
CA SER A 6 -23.80 -3.58 15.47
C SER A 6 -23.69 -3.60 13.94
N ALA A 7 -23.17 -2.53 13.36
CA ALA A 7 -23.03 -2.37 11.91
C ALA A 7 -22.16 -3.47 11.23
N LEU A 8 -21.61 -4.37 12.04
CA LEU A 8 -20.77 -5.48 11.57
C LEU A 8 -21.50 -6.83 11.73
N PRO A 9 -21.41 -7.72 10.75
CA PRO A 9 -21.90 -9.08 10.84
C PRO A 9 -21.28 -9.83 12.03
N ARG A 10 -22.04 -10.78 12.61
CA ARG A 10 -21.55 -11.63 13.71
C ARG A 10 -20.26 -12.35 13.29
N GLY A 11 -19.24 -12.34 14.15
CA GLY A 11 -17.93 -12.94 13.90
C GLY A 11 -16.89 -11.99 13.25
N VAL A 12 -17.31 -10.87 12.67
CA VAL A 12 -16.37 -9.88 12.12
C VAL A 12 -15.74 -9.08 13.24
N SER A 13 -14.41 -9.02 13.28
CA SER A 13 -13.63 -8.33 14.30
C SER A 13 -12.74 -7.25 13.70
N LEU A 14 -12.93 -5.99 14.09
CA LEU A 14 -12.06 -4.88 13.68
C LEU A 14 -10.61 -5.10 14.12
N ARG A 15 -10.39 -5.78 15.24
CA ARG A 15 -9.02 -6.13 15.67
C ARG A 15 -8.35 -7.09 14.70
N ASN A 16 -9.08 -8.10 14.22
CA ASN A 16 -8.54 -9.03 13.22
C ASN A 16 -8.33 -8.31 11.88
N GLY A 17 -9.26 -7.43 11.47
CA GLY A 17 -9.10 -6.58 10.29
C GLY A 17 -7.87 -5.67 10.39
N PHE A 18 -7.65 -5.04 11.55
CA PHE A 18 -6.45 -4.24 11.81
C PHE A 18 -5.17 -5.07 11.68
N ALA A 19 -5.11 -6.22 12.36
CA ALA A 19 -3.92 -7.09 12.31
C ALA A 19 -3.64 -7.61 10.89
N ALA A 20 -4.68 -8.07 10.19
CA ALA A 20 -4.55 -8.55 8.81
C ALA A 20 -4.13 -7.42 7.85
N GLY A 21 -4.73 -6.23 7.99
CA GLY A 21 -4.38 -5.06 7.16
C GLY A 21 -2.95 -4.60 7.36
N THR A 22 -2.51 -4.50 8.62
CA THR A 22 -1.13 -4.20 8.97
C THR A 22 -0.16 -5.21 8.36
N LEU A 23 -0.42 -6.49 8.56
CA LEU A 23 0.42 -7.57 8.04
C LEU A 23 0.47 -7.53 6.51
N THR A 24 -0.67 -7.31 5.86
CA THR A 24 -0.76 -7.26 4.39
C THR A 24 0.03 -6.09 3.82
N PHE A 25 -0.05 -4.89 4.42
CA PHE A 25 0.74 -3.73 4.00
C PHE A 25 2.24 -3.99 4.14
N VAL A 26 2.66 -4.49 5.32
CA VAL A 26 4.07 -4.79 5.60
C VAL A 26 4.60 -5.87 4.65
N LEU A 27 3.85 -6.96 4.44
CA LEU A 27 4.24 -8.02 3.50
C LEU A 27 4.32 -7.49 2.06
N GLY A 28 3.39 -6.66 1.61
CA GLY A 28 3.42 -6.06 0.28
C GLY A 28 4.67 -5.20 0.05
N TYR A 29 5.00 -4.36 1.04
CA TYR A 29 6.24 -3.59 1.02
C TYR A 29 7.48 -4.51 1.02
N LEU A 30 7.53 -5.53 1.88
CA LEU A 30 8.66 -6.45 1.96
C LEU A 30 8.86 -7.25 0.66
N VAL A 31 7.78 -7.73 0.03
CA VAL A 31 7.84 -8.40 -1.27
C VAL A 31 8.44 -7.45 -2.32
N THR A 32 7.95 -6.20 -2.38
CA THR A 32 8.49 -5.20 -3.28
C THR A 32 9.96 -4.92 -2.99
N TYR A 33 10.33 -4.83 -1.70
CA TYR A 33 11.71 -4.57 -1.27
C TYR A 33 12.66 -5.70 -1.66
N VAL A 34 12.32 -6.94 -1.35
CA VAL A 34 13.16 -8.10 -1.69
C VAL A 34 13.35 -8.20 -3.21
N TRP A 35 12.29 -7.93 -3.96
CA TRP A 35 12.35 -8.02 -5.41
C TRP A 35 13.14 -6.88 -6.07
N GLN A 36 12.97 -5.63 -5.59
CA GLN A 36 13.43 -4.44 -6.31
C GLN A 36 14.61 -3.71 -5.67
N SER A 37 15.00 -4.03 -4.44
CA SER A 37 16.03 -3.26 -3.72
C SER A 37 17.40 -3.25 -4.42
N GLY A 38 17.77 -4.33 -5.12
CA GLY A 38 19.01 -4.38 -5.92
C GLY A 38 18.94 -3.39 -7.08
N THR A 39 17.93 -3.53 -7.94
CA THR A 39 17.72 -2.66 -9.11
C THR A 39 17.63 -1.17 -8.71
N ILE A 40 16.92 -0.88 -7.61
CA ILE A 40 16.79 0.49 -7.10
C ILE A 40 18.13 1.04 -6.62
N ARG A 41 18.96 0.25 -5.91
CA ARG A 41 20.30 0.70 -5.49
C ARG A 41 21.17 1.04 -6.67
N ASP A 42 21.17 0.18 -7.71
CA ASP A 42 21.96 0.41 -8.92
C ASP A 42 21.49 1.68 -9.65
N SER A 43 20.17 1.87 -9.76
CA SER A 43 19.60 3.07 -10.38
C SER A 43 19.89 4.35 -9.61
N LEU A 44 20.01 4.29 -8.29
CA LEU A 44 20.28 5.44 -7.44
C LEU A 44 21.76 5.86 -7.42
N GLN A 45 22.71 5.02 -7.87
CA GLN A 45 24.15 5.32 -7.75
C GLN A 45 24.53 6.67 -8.36
N GLY A 46 24.09 6.94 -9.59
CA GLY A 46 24.38 8.21 -10.26
C GLY A 46 23.74 9.42 -9.59
N TYR A 47 22.48 9.28 -9.15
CA TYR A 47 21.76 10.34 -8.44
C TYR A 47 22.40 10.64 -7.08
N ASN A 48 22.72 9.59 -6.33
CA ASN A 48 23.33 9.74 -5.02
C ASN A 48 24.72 10.36 -5.09
N ALA A 49 25.55 10.01 -6.09
CA ALA A 49 26.83 10.64 -6.31
C ALA A 49 26.70 12.16 -6.56
N VAL A 50 25.69 12.60 -7.31
CA VAL A 50 25.42 14.03 -7.53
C VAL A 50 24.93 14.70 -6.24
N ILE A 51 24.04 14.07 -5.50
CA ILE A 51 23.52 14.59 -4.23
C ILE A 51 24.66 14.78 -3.22
N GLU A 52 25.52 13.77 -3.06
CA GLU A 52 26.67 13.81 -2.15
C GLU A 52 27.71 14.86 -2.58
N PHE A 53 27.93 15.02 -3.90
CA PHE A 53 28.82 16.07 -4.41
C PHE A 53 28.38 17.49 -3.99
N PHE A 54 27.06 17.70 -3.91
CA PHE A 54 26.49 18.96 -3.42
C PHE A 54 26.27 18.99 -1.88
N GLY A 55 26.80 18.01 -1.15
CA GLY A 55 26.75 17.97 0.32
C GLY A 55 25.40 17.51 0.89
N GLY A 56 24.56 16.86 0.09
CA GLY A 56 23.31 16.25 0.56
C GLY A 56 23.50 14.79 0.98
N ASP A 57 22.56 14.26 1.75
CA ASP A 57 22.53 12.84 2.09
C ASP A 57 22.00 11.99 0.91
N PRO A 58 22.52 10.78 0.69
CA PRO A 58 22.05 9.91 -0.38
C PRO A 58 20.61 9.42 -0.13
N ILE A 59 19.85 9.21 -1.19
CA ILE A 59 18.50 8.62 -1.12
C ILE A 59 18.63 7.17 -0.63
N PRO A 60 18.02 6.81 0.51
CA PRO A 60 18.06 5.43 0.99
C PRO A 60 17.19 4.52 0.11
N ALA A 61 17.71 3.36 -0.26
CA ALA A 61 17.00 2.41 -1.11
C ALA A 61 15.63 2.00 -0.56
N TRP A 62 15.49 1.92 0.77
CA TRP A 62 14.21 1.56 1.41
C TRP A 62 13.12 2.61 1.17
N GLN A 63 13.45 3.90 1.13
CA GLN A 63 12.49 4.95 0.78
C GLN A 63 12.09 4.88 -0.70
N ALA A 64 13.05 4.72 -1.59
CA ALA A 64 12.78 4.61 -3.02
C ALA A 64 11.98 3.35 -3.37
N VAL A 65 12.20 2.22 -2.70
CA VAL A 65 11.32 1.05 -2.80
C VAL A 65 9.92 1.33 -2.24
N GLY A 66 9.81 2.15 -1.19
CA GLY A 66 8.52 2.63 -0.71
C GLY A 66 7.76 3.43 -1.77
N TRP A 67 8.45 4.30 -2.52
CA TRP A 67 7.84 4.99 -3.67
C TRP A 67 7.31 4.02 -4.71
N LEU A 68 8.09 2.99 -5.04
CA LEU A 68 7.68 1.95 -5.98
C LEU A 68 6.48 1.14 -5.48
N PHE A 69 6.41 0.86 -4.18
CA PHE A 69 5.26 0.21 -3.57
C PHE A 69 3.99 1.08 -3.66
N TYR A 70 4.09 2.41 -3.50
CA TYR A 70 2.97 3.31 -3.78
C TYR A 70 2.62 3.36 -5.27
N ASN A 71 3.61 3.34 -6.17
CA ASN A 71 3.36 3.24 -7.61
C ASN A 71 2.55 1.98 -7.95
N ALA A 72 2.76 0.87 -7.23
CA ALA A 72 1.97 -0.36 -7.39
C ALA A 72 0.48 -0.20 -7.02
N HIS A 73 0.13 0.87 -6.31
CA HIS A 73 -1.26 1.29 -6.04
C HIS A 73 -1.73 2.43 -6.97
N PHE A 74 -1.03 2.68 -8.07
CA PHE A 74 -1.26 3.82 -8.97
C PHE A 74 -1.10 5.20 -8.31
N VAL A 75 -0.40 5.28 -7.20
CA VAL A 75 -0.05 6.54 -6.54
C VAL A 75 1.26 7.04 -7.12
N ALA A 76 1.26 8.22 -7.74
CA ALA A 76 2.47 8.84 -8.26
C ALA A 76 3.35 9.38 -7.13
N VAL A 77 4.62 9.58 -7.43
CA VAL A 77 5.59 10.23 -6.55
C VAL A 77 5.91 11.61 -7.11
N THR A 78 5.91 12.60 -6.24
CA THR A 78 6.26 13.97 -6.58
C THR A 78 7.76 14.16 -6.47
N TYR A 79 8.38 14.64 -7.55
CA TYR A 79 9.80 14.97 -7.65
C TYR A 79 9.99 16.46 -7.89
N PRO A 80 10.94 17.13 -7.23
CA PRO A 80 11.28 18.52 -7.52
C PRO A 80 11.98 18.64 -8.87
N THR A 81 11.75 19.77 -9.56
CA THR A 81 12.42 20.08 -10.85
C THR A 81 13.41 21.22 -10.70
N PHE A 82 14.46 21.22 -11.53
CA PHE A 82 15.41 22.33 -11.62
C PHE A 82 14.69 23.61 -12.04
N GLY A 83 14.89 24.69 -11.31
CA GLY A 83 14.22 25.97 -11.58
C GLY A 83 12.95 26.20 -10.77
N GLY A 84 12.58 25.30 -9.89
CA GLY A 84 11.37 25.36 -9.06
C GLY A 84 10.18 24.64 -9.69
N GLY A 85 9.29 24.15 -8.86
CA GLY A 85 8.16 23.31 -9.27
C GLY A 85 8.37 21.85 -8.99
N SER A 86 7.42 21.03 -9.41
CA SER A 86 7.45 19.56 -9.22
C SER A 86 6.81 18.83 -10.39
N VAL A 87 7.18 17.57 -10.56
CA VAL A 87 6.60 16.63 -11.50
C VAL A 87 6.17 15.38 -10.75
N SER A 88 5.01 14.83 -11.11
CA SER A 88 4.54 13.55 -10.58
C SER A 88 4.84 12.44 -11.57
N MET A 89 5.46 11.35 -11.08
CA MET A 89 5.88 10.20 -11.89
C MET A 89 5.43 8.89 -11.25
N ASN A 90 5.09 7.93 -12.10
CA ASN A 90 4.87 6.55 -11.68
C ASN A 90 5.85 5.65 -12.43
N LEU A 91 6.90 5.21 -11.76
CA LEU A 91 8.00 4.43 -12.35
C LEU A 91 7.52 3.16 -13.07
N ILE A 92 6.42 2.55 -12.62
CA ILE A 92 5.85 1.36 -13.27
C ILE A 92 5.14 1.77 -14.57
N ALA A 93 4.30 2.80 -14.53
CA ALA A 93 3.59 3.30 -15.70
C ALA A 93 4.54 3.85 -16.78
N ASP A 94 5.63 4.48 -16.34
CA ASP A 94 6.65 5.07 -17.20
C ASP A 94 7.65 4.03 -17.76
N GLY A 95 7.45 2.73 -17.47
CA GLY A 95 8.28 1.63 -17.98
C GLY A 95 9.63 1.45 -17.29
N ASN A 96 9.87 2.14 -16.17
CA ASN A 96 11.11 2.08 -15.39
C ASN A 96 11.10 1.01 -14.30
N ALA A 97 9.98 0.28 -14.14
CA ALA A 97 9.86 -0.83 -13.20
C ALA A 97 8.90 -1.90 -13.75
N PRO A 98 8.99 -3.16 -13.25
CA PRO A 98 8.16 -4.24 -13.76
C PRO A 98 6.67 -4.01 -13.53
N THR A 99 5.84 -4.12 -14.58
CA THR A 99 4.38 -3.98 -14.51
C THR A 99 3.72 -5.03 -13.60
N LEU A 100 4.36 -6.17 -13.37
CA LEU A 100 3.88 -7.21 -12.47
C LEU A 100 3.77 -6.74 -11.01
N LEU A 101 4.44 -5.66 -10.63
CA LEU A 101 4.28 -5.04 -9.32
C LEU A 101 2.85 -4.58 -9.04
N TYR A 102 2.08 -4.19 -10.07
CA TYR A 102 0.66 -3.86 -9.91
C TYR A 102 -0.20 -5.01 -9.37
N VAL A 103 0.28 -6.26 -9.48
CA VAL A 103 -0.43 -7.45 -9.03
C VAL A 103 -0.21 -7.72 -7.54
N VAL A 104 0.91 -7.23 -6.98
CA VAL A 104 1.29 -7.52 -5.58
C VAL A 104 0.24 -7.06 -4.57
N PRO A 105 -0.18 -5.77 -4.52
CA PRO A 105 -1.17 -5.34 -3.55
C PRO A 105 -2.55 -6.03 -3.70
N PRO A 106 -3.15 -6.12 -4.90
CA PRO A 106 -4.43 -6.79 -5.09
C PRO A 106 -4.43 -8.24 -4.61
N VAL A 107 -3.42 -9.01 -4.98
CA VAL A 107 -3.35 -10.44 -4.61
C VAL A 107 -3.25 -10.61 -3.11
N LEU A 108 -2.38 -9.86 -2.45
CA LEU A 108 -2.23 -9.96 -1.00
C LEU A 108 -3.51 -9.54 -0.26
N LEU A 109 -4.19 -8.50 -0.73
CA LEU A 109 -5.45 -8.03 -0.15
C LEU A 109 -6.59 -9.04 -0.36
N VAL A 110 -6.68 -9.66 -1.54
CA VAL A 110 -7.66 -10.74 -1.81
C VAL A 110 -7.40 -11.92 -0.87
N VAL A 111 -6.16 -12.34 -0.72
CA VAL A 111 -5.79 -13.45 0.21
C VAL A 111 -6.14 -13.09 1.65
N ALA A 112 -5.82 -11.88 2.10
CA ALA A 112 -6.13 -11.43 3.45
C ALA A 112 -7.64 -11.35 3.71
N GLY A 113 -8.40 -10.77 2.77
CA GLY A 113 -9.86 -10.71 2.86
C GLY A 113 -10.51 -12.08 2.88
N PHE A 114 -10.03 -13.01 2.03
CA PHE A 114 -10.46 -14.40 2.04
C PHE A 114 -10.24 -15.05 3.41
N ALA A 115 -9.04 -14.90 3.97
CA ALA A 115 -8.70 -15.46 5.28
C ALA A 115 -9.56 -14.88 6.41
N LEU A 116 -9.84 -13.56 6.37
CA LEU A 116 -10.72 -12.90 7.35
C LEU A 116 -12.15 -13.45 7.30
N ALA A 117 -12.75 -13.59 6.12
CA ALA A 117 -14.10 -14.12 5.98
C ALA A 117 -14.19 -15.57 6.48
N ARG A 118 -13.21 -16.39 6.15
CA ARG A 118 -13.11 -17.78 6.63
C ARG A 118 -12.98 -17.85 8.14
N SER A 119 -12.13 -17.01 8.74
CA SER A 119 -11.94 -16.98 10.19
C SER A 119 -13.15 -16.44 10.95
N ALA A 120 -13.94 -15.57 10.32
CA ALA A 120 -15.20 -15.05 10.88
C ALA A 120 -16.36 -16.05 10.79
N GLY A 121 -16.22 -17.12 10.00
CA GLY A 121 -17.26 -18.15 9.82
C GLY A 121 -18.48 -17.67 9.05
N VAL A 122 -18.39 -16.54 8.33
CA VAL A 122 -19.48 -15.99 7.52
C VAL A 122 -19.64 -16.81 6.22
N ARG A 123 -20.87 -16.95 5.73
CA ARG A 123 -21.19 -17.80 4.59
C ARG A 123 -22.01 -17.12 3.48
N ASP A 124 -22.42 -15.89 3.71
CA ASP A 124 -23.13 -15.07 2.72
C ASP A 124 -22.19 -14.03 2.10
N PHE A 125 -22.48 -13.64 0.86
CA PHE A 125 -21.67 -12.74 0.07
C PHE A 125 -21.42 -11.39 0.76
N ASP A 126 -22.48 -10.76 1.28
CA ASP A 126 -22.40 -9.42 1.86
C ASP A 126 -21.59 -9.40 3.15
N SER A 127 -21.85 -10.33 4.07
CA SER A 127 -21.07 -10.49 5.29
C SER A 127 -19.61 -10.83 4.99
N GLY A 128 -19.37 -11.64 3.96
CA GLY A 128 -18.03 -11.97 3.49
C GLY A 128 -17.29 -10.75 2.96
N ALA A 129 -17.93 -9.95 2.13
CA ALA A 129 -17.36 -8.72 1.61
C ALA A 129 -17.03 -7.72 2.73
N ILE A 130 -17.92 -7.54 3.71
CA ILE A 130 -17.69 -6.67 4.88
C ILE A 130 -16.53 -7.20 5.72
N ALA A 131 -16.48 -8.52 5.98
CA ALA A 131 -15.40 -9.14 6.73
C ALA A 131 -14.05 -8.92 6.04
N GLY A 132 -13.98 -9.15 4.72
CA GLY A 132 -12.76 -8.93 3.95
C GLY A 132 -12.36 -7.47 3.85
N ALA A 133 -13.33 -6.56 3.63
CA ALA A 133 -13.07 -5.12 3.58
C ALA A 133 -12.56 -4.56 4.91
N SER A 134 -12.79 -5.23 6.05
CA SER A 134 -12.27 -4.80 7.35
C SER A 134 -10.74 -4.72 7.41
N VAL A 135 -10.03 -5.35 6.46
CA VAL A 135 -8.58 -5.19 6.27
C VAL A 135 -8.16 -3.72 6.13
N VAL A 136 -9.06 -2.85 5.66
CA VAL A 136 -8.83 -1.42 5.50
C VAL A 136 -8.36 -0.76 6.80
N VAL A 137 -8.81 -1.24 7.96
CA VAL A 137 -8.53 -0.59 9.25
C VAL A 137 -7.02 -0.54 9.55
N GLY A 138 -6.31 -1.63 9.38
CA GLY A 138 -4.86 -1.66 9.59
C GLY A 138 -4.09 -1.16 8.36
N TYR A 139 -4.56 -1.50 7.17
CA TYR A 139 -3.89 -1.11 5.93
C TYR A 139 -3.83 0.41 5.77
N LEU A 140 -4.95 1.13 6.02
CA LEU A 140 -5.00 2.60 5.98
C LEU A 140 -4.01 3.24 6.95
N VAL A 141 -3.95 2.75 8.20
CA VAL A 141 -3.02 3.30 9.19
C VAL A 141 -1.59 3.19 8.68
N PHE A 142 -1.18 2.03 8.18
CA PHE A 142 0.17 1.83 7.65
C PHE A 142 0.40 2.53 6.31
N ALA A 143 -0.63 2.68 5.48
CA ALA A 143 -0.54 3.50 4.28
C ALA A 143 -0.27 4.98 4.63
N VAL A 144 -0.97 5.53 5.62
CA VAL A 144 -0.72 6.92 6.08
C VAL A 144 0.67 7.06 6.70
N LEU A 145 1.10 6.12 7.54
CA LEU A 145 2.45 6.13 8.11
C LEU A 145 3.53 6.02 7.03
N GLY A 146 3.30 5.20 6.01
CA GLY A 146 4.20 5.07 4.86
C GLY A 146 4.34 6.34 4.03
N LEU A 147 3.27 7.13 3.85
CA LEU A 147 3.33 8.44 3.17
C LEU A 147 4.32 9.39 3.87
N VAL A 148 4.42 9.30 5.20
CA VAL A 148 5.35 10.12 5.98
C VAL A 148 6.75 9.49 5.99
N ALA A 149 6.84 8.18 6.20
CA ALA A 149 8.12 7.46 6.30
C ALA A 149 8.91 7.48 4.98
N PHE A 150 8.23 7.37 3.84
CA PHE A 150 8.87 7.38 2.51
C PHE A 150 9.05 8.80 1.95
N ARG A 151 9.01 9.81 2.79
CA ARG A 151 9.36 11.17 2.43
C ARG A 151 10.87 11.36 2.53
N TYR A 152 11.49 11.89 1.46
CA TYR A 152 12.90 12.23 1.42
C TYR A 152 13.08 13.71 1.13
N THR A 153 13.95 14.40 1.87
CA THR A 153 14.20 15.84 1.70
C THR A 153 15.69 16.08 1.59
N ALA A 154 16.12 16.77 0.53
CA ALA A 154 17.50 17.23 0.34
C ALA A 154 17.50 18.60 -0.33
N GLY A 155 18.43 19.49 0.08
CA GLY A 155 18.59 20.80 -0.53
C GLY A 155 17.33 21.69 -0.50
N GLY A 156 16.46 21.54 0.49
CA GLY A 156 15.18 22.25 0.56
C GLY A 156 14.06 21.69 -0.33
N SER A 157 14.33 20.65 -1.09
CA SER A 157 13.37 19.99 -1.98
C SER A 157 12.93 18.65 -1.39
N THR A 158 11.68 18.27 -1.59
CA THR A 158 11.10 17.04 -1.02
C THR A 158 10.52 16.14 -2.10
N MET A 159 10.89 14.85 -2.05
CA MET A 159 10.29 13.77 -2.82
C MET A 159 9.35 12.96 -1.91
N HIS A 160 8.15 12.67 -2.37
CA HIS A 160 7.17 11.92 -1.59
C HIS A 160 6.06 11.34 -2.47
N PRO A 161 5.41 10.23 -2.07
CA PRO A 161 4.16 9.80 -2.71
C PRO A 161 3.08 10.88 -2.54
N GLU A 162 2.23 11.04 -3.54
CA GLU A 162 1.11 11.99 -3.48
C GLU A 162 0.18 11.69 -2.31
N TYR A 163 0.09 12.59 -1.35
CA TYR A 163 -0.58 12.34 -0.06
C TYR A 163 -2.06 12.02 -0.23
N SER A 164 -2.82 12.87 -0.91
CA SER A 164 -4.28 12.68 -1.06
C SER A 164 -4.60 11.43 -1.86
N VAL A 165 -3.91 11.21 -2.97
CA VAL A 165 -4.07 10.02 -3.82
C VAL A 165 -3.63 8.77 -3.06
N GLY A 166 -2.53 8.84 -2.28
CA GLY A 166 -2.04 7.76 -1.45
C GLY A 166 -3.04 7.30 -0.39
N VAL A 167 -3.67 8.25 0.31
CA VAL A 167 -4.74 7.93 1.27
C VAL A 167 -5.94 7.30 0.57
N LEU A 168 -6.39 7.88 -0.55
CA LEU A 168 -7.59 7.43 -1.25
C LEU A 168 -7.39 6.09 -1.95
N LEU A 169 -6.31 5.94 -2.74
CA LEU A 169 -6.08 4.70 -3.50
C LEU A 169 -5.46 3.62 -2.62
N ALA A 170 -4.25 3.86 -2.09
CA ALA A 170 -3.56 2.83 -1.34
C ALA A 170 -4.22 2.56 0.03
N GLY A 171 -4.67 3.62 0.73
CA GLY A 171 -5.23 3.50 2.07
C GLY A 171 -6.68 3.00 2.13
N LEU A 172 -7.52 3.39 1.16
CA LEU A 172 -8.96 3.11 1.20
C LEU A 172 -9.43 2.22 0.05
N PHE A 173 -9.25 2.65 -1.20
CA PHE A 173 -9.83 1.97 -2.35
C PHE A 173 -9.31 0.52 -2.47
N TYR A 174 -8.00 0.34 -2.49
CA TYR A 174 -7.40 -0.99 -2.65
C TYR A 174 -7.84 -1.97 -1.57
N PRO A 175 -7.69 -1.67 -0.26
CA PRO A 175 -8.07 -2.63 0.77
C PRO A 175 -9.58 -2.89 0.84
N VAL A 176 -10.43 -1.90 0.58
CA VAL A 176 -11.88 -2.10 0.56
C VAL A 176 -12.30 -2.99 -0.61
N VAL A 177 -11.82 -2.68 -1.81
CA VAL A 177 -12.23 -3.41 -3.02
C VAL A 177 -11.65 -4.81 -3.04
N PHE A 178 -10.33 -4.94 -2.96
CA PHE A 178 -9.68 -6.24 -3.09
C PHE A 178 -9.85 -7.11 -1.85
N GLY A 179 -9.84 -6.51 -0.65
CA GLY A 179 -10.20 -7.20 0.58
C GLY A 179 -11.65 -7.69 0.55
N GLY A 180 -12.58 -6.82 0.12
CA GLY A 180 -13.99 -7.17 -0.05
C GLY A 180 -14.21 -8.31 -1.04
N ILE A 181 -13.57 -8.27 -2.23
CA ILE A 181 -13.61 -9.35 -3.22
C ILE A 181 -13.11 -10.66 -2.59
N GLY A 182 -11.96 -10.62 -1.93
CA GLY A 182 -11.40 -11.80 -1.26
C GLY A 182 -12.34 -12.37 -0.20
N GLY A 183 -12.95 -11.49 0.60
CA GLY A 183 -13.91 -11.87 1.64
C GLY A 183 -15.18 -12.49 1.08
N ALA A 184 -15.73 -11.92 0.02
CA ALA A 184 -16.90 -12.49 -0.67
C ALA A 184 -16.62 -13.91 -1.22
N ILE A 185 -15.46 -14.10 -1.86
CA ILE A 185 -15.01 -15.41 -2.33
C ILE A 185 -14.85 -16.38 -1.13
N GLY A 186 -14.23 -15.94 -0.05
CA GLY A 186 -13.99 -16.75 1.15
C GLY A 186 -15.28 -17.24 1.80
N ALA A 187 -16.32 -16.41 1.86
CA ALA A 187 -17.62 -16.75 2.41
C ALA A 187 -18.40 -17.74 1.53
N THR A 188 -18.44 -17.50 0.22
CA THR A 188 -19.24 -18.31 -0.72
C THR A 188 -18.62 -19.68 -1.03
N THR A 189 -17.33 -19.86 -0.82
CA THR A 189 -16.63 -21.15 -0.98
C THR A 189 -16.52 -21.95 0.33
N ALA A 190 -17.12 -21.49 1.43
CA ALA A 190 -17.18 -22.22 2.69
C ALA A 190 -18.18 -23.38 2.59
N THR A 191 -17.69 -24.60 2.42
CA THR A 191 -18.47 -25.85 2.51
C THR A 191 -18.73 -26.21 3.97
#